data_ff0899682f3188265a1071a79561b361
#
_entry.id   ff0899682f3188265a1071a79561b361
#
_cell.length_a   1.000
_cell.length_b   1.000
_cell.length_c   1.000
_cell.angle_alpha   90.00
_cell.angle_beta   90.00
_cell.angle_gamma   90.00
#
_symmetry.space_group_name_H-M   'P 1'
#
loop_
_entity.id
_entity.type
_entity.pdbx_description
1 polymer ?
#
loop_
_entity_poly.entity_id
_entity_poly.type
_entity_poly.pdbx_seq_one_letter_code
_entity_poly.pdbx_strand_id
1 'polypeptide(L)'
;MTTRTPTARRRRLGAELRRLREDAGLTIDRVAEALECSQSKISRIETGQVSATPRDVRDMLELYRVPEARREAMVQIAREARQRGWWQKFVDVPDGVPAYVGLEVAATSIDIYMSLIVPALLQTADYARAVIGAVRPDLPASEIDRRVELRVRRQALLDQERPPSLRVLLDDTVLRRPVGGPAVMAAQRRRLLEDAARPAVTLQVLRTEAGAHAGMDGPFTIFGYPAAAERDVVALDSAADALYLEEPEDVARYRRVFQLLLPAALSPEESAELIARR
;
A
#
# COMPACT_ATOMS: atom_id res chain seq x y z
N MET A 1 24.50 7.48 8.70
CA MET A 1 23.94 7.93 7.41
C MET A 1 22.72 7.06 7.13
N THR A 2 21.54 7.51 7.45
CA THR A 2 20.28 6.78 7.23
C THR A 2 19.98 6.77 5.73
N THR A 3 20.20 5.64 5.10
CA THR A 3 19.79 5.39 3.71
C THR A 3 18.26 5.45 3.66
N ARG A 4 17.73 6.54 3.11
CA ARG A 4 16.29 6.69 2.85
C ARG A 4 15.85 5.54 1.94
N THR A 5 15.00 4.67 2.43
CA THR A 5 14.38 3.62 1.60
C THR A 5 13.60 4.29 0.47
N PRO A 6 13.87 3.95 -0.81
CA PRO A 6 13.16 4.52 -1.95
C PRO A 6 11.67 4.16 -1.87
N THR A 7 10.80 5.10 -2.24
CA THR A 7 9.36 4.75 -2.39
C THR A 7 9.22 3.70 -3.49
N ALA A 8 8.24 2.81 -3.38
CA ALA A 8 7.99 1.78 -4.39
C ALA A 8 7.87 2.37 -5.80
N ARG A 9 7.20 3.54 -5.96
CA ARG A 9 7.15 4.29 -7.22
C ARG A 9 8.52 4.66 -7.78
N ARG A 10 9.46 5.07 -6.94
CA ARG A 10 10.82 5.42 -7.40
C ARG A 10 11.58 4.19 -7.86
N ARG A 11 11.49 3.10 -7.09
CA ARG A 11 12.13 1.83 -7.46
C ARG A 11 11.58 1.33 -8.79
N ARG A 12 10.26 1.38 -8.97
CA ARG A 12 9.61 0.95 -10.21
C ARG A 12 9.98 1.81 -11.42
N LEU A 13 9.88 3.13 -11.28
CA LEU A 13 10.33 4.03 -12.35
C LEU A 13 11.78 3.74 -12.70
N GLY A 14 12.64 3.54 -11.70
CA GLY A 14 14.04 3.20 -11.89
C GLY A 14 14.23 1.85 -12.60
N ALA A 15 13.52 0.82 -12.15
CA ALA A 15 13.58 -0.51 -12.76
C ALA A 15 13.09 -0.50 -14.22
N GLU A 16 12.01 0.23 -14.51
CA GLU A 16 11.50 0.37 -15.88
C GLU A 16 12.46 1.16 -16.79
N LEU A 17 13.06 2.23 -16.27
CA LEU A 17 14.13 2.97 -16.99
C LEU A 17 15.32 2.07 -17.28
N ARG A 18 15.73 1.25 -16.31
CA ARG A 18 16.79 0.27 -16.48
C ARG A 18 16.45 -0.75 -17.57
N ARG A 19 15.27 -1.35 -17.53
CA ARG A 19 14.80 -2.31 -18.52
C ARG A 19 14.82 -1.70 -19.93
N LEU A 20 14.27 -0.49 -20.08
CA LEU A 20 14.24 0.22 -21.37
C LEU A 20 15.64 0.56 -21.89
N ARG A 21 16.59 0.88 -21.00
CA ARG A 21 18.00 1.07 -21.34
C ARG A 21 18.61 -0.23 -21.87
N GLU A 22 18.37 -1.34 -21.16
CA GLU A 22 18.88 -2.66 -21.53
C GLU A 22 18.29 -3.13 -22.86
N ASP A 23 16.98 -2.95 -23.07
CA ASP A 23 16.27 -3.23 -24.32
C ASP A 23 16.84 -2.39 -25.51
N ALA A 24 17.28 -1.16 -25.23
CA ALA A 24 17.96 -0.29 -26.21
C ALA A 24 19.44 -0.64 -26.44
N GLY A 25 19.99 -1.64 -25.74
CA GLY A 25 21.40 -2.06 -25.84
C GLY A 25 22.39 -1.04 -25.29
N LEU A 26 21.96 -0.14 -24.39
CA LEU A 26 22.80 0.93 -23.86
C LEU A 26 23.39 0.55 -22.49
N THR A 27 24.69 0.90 -22.30
CA THR A 27 25.33 0.81 -20.98
C THR A 27 25.05 2.07 -20.14
N ILE A 28 25.20 1.96 -18.82
CA ILE A 28 25.08 3.12 -17.91
C ILE A 28 26.06 4.24 -18.34
N ASP A 29 27.26 3.87 -18.77
CA ASP A 29 28.32 4.80 -19.19
C ASP A 29 27.88 5.62 -20.42
N ARG A 30 27.32 4.95 -21.43
CA ARG A 30 26.82 5.61 -22.64
C ARG A 30 25.67 6.56 -22.34
N VAL A 31 24.77 6.19 -21.42
CA VAL A 31 23.68 7.07 -20.98
C VAL A 31 24.22 8.25 -20.19
N ALA A 32 25.18 8.03 -19.30
CA ALA A 32 25.79 9.09 -18.51
C ALA A 32 26.54 10.11 -19.40
N GLU A 33 27.28 9.62 -20.40
CA GLU A 33 27.98 10.43 -21.42
C GLU A 33 26.96 11.28 -22.21
N ALA A 34 25.92 10.63 -22.77
CA ALA A 34 24.93 11.30 -23.61
C ALA A 34 24.10 12.36 -22.84
N LEU A 35 23.88 12.16 -21.53
CA LEU A 35 23.12 13.07 -20.67
C LEU A 35 24.01 14.00 -19.84
N GLU A 36 25.31 14.04 -20.13
CA GLU A 36 26.31 14.89 -19.45
C GLU A 36 26.23 14.78 -17.91
N CYS A 37 26.11 13.56 -17.38
CA CYS A 37 25.97 13.32 -15.96
C CYS A 37 26.85 12.14 -15.48
N SER A 38 26.91 11.94 -14.15
CA SER A 38 27.71 10.83 -13.60
C SER A 38 26.98 9.48 -13.73
N GLN A 39 27.74 8.40 -13.96
CA GLN A 39 27.26 7.02 -13.91
C GLN A 39 26.52 6.71 -12.59
N SER A 40 27.04 7.24 -11.48
CA SER A 40 26.42 7.10 -10.16
C SER A 40 25.03 7.76 -10.09
N LYS A 41 24.78 8.84 -10.85
CA LYS A 41 23.44 9.44 -10.95
C LYS A 41 22.47 8.48 -11.66
N ILE A 42 22.85 7.94 -12.81
CA ILE A 42 22.04 6.98 -13.58
C ILE A 42 21.74 5.74 -12.73
N SER A 43 22.77 5.12 -12.16
CA SER A 43 22.63 3.95 -11.29
C SER A 43 21.68 4.21 -10.11
N ARG A 44 21.80 5.36 -9.44
CA ARG A 44 20.89 5.71 -8.31
C ARG A 44 19.47 6.02 -8.75
N ILE A 45 19.27 6.51 -9.97
CA ILE A 45 17.92 6.66 -10.55
C ILE A 45 17.35 5.28 -10.84
N GLU A 46 18.07 4.39 -11.48
CA GLU A 46 17.62 3.03 -11.84
C GLU A 46 17.35 2.14 -10.61
N THR A 47 18.07 2.35 -9.52
CA THR A 47 17.83 1.67 -8.23
C THR A 47 16.78 2.39 -7.35
N GLY A 48 16.24 3.51 -7.82
CA GLY A 48 15.26 4.30 -7.07
C GLY A 48 15.81 5.08 -5.87
N GLN A 49 17.11 5.01 -5.61
CA GLN A 49 17.77 5.73 -4.50
C GLN A 49 17.66 7.26 -4.64
N VAL A 50 17.62 7.75 -5.87
CA VAL A 50 17.40 9.16 -6.20
C VAL A 50 16.14 9.28 -7.06
N SER A 51 15.30 10.27 -6.76
CA SER A 51 14.13 10.56 -7.59
C SER A 51 14.58 11.19 -8.91
N ALA A 52 14.29 10.53 -10.03
CA ALA A 52 14.47 11.13 -11.34
C ALA A 52 13.62 12.39 -11.51
N THR A 53 14.18 13.43 -12.13
CA THR A 53 13.36 14.58 -12.51
C THR A 53 12.53 14.25 -13.76
N PRO A 54 11.38 14.92 -14.00
CA PRO A 54 10.65 14.77 -15.26
C PRO A 54 11.50 15.03 -16.50
N ARG A 55 12.53 15.89 -16.37
CA ARG A 55 13.51 16.15 -17.40
C ARG A 55 14.45 14.95 -17.59
N ASP A 56 15.04 14.44 -16.49
CA ASP A 56 15.91 13.25 -16.57
C ASP A 56 15.16 12.09 -17.25
N VAL A 57 13.90 11.85 -16.86
CA VAL A 57 13.07 10.77 -17.44
C VAL A 57 12.84 11.00 -18.93
N ARG A 58 12.48 12.23 -19.33
CA ARG A 58 12.26 12.56 -20.74
C ARG A 58 13.52 12.33 -21.56
N ASP A 59 14.65 12.86 -21.09
CA ASP A 59 15.95 12.80 -21.80
C ASP A 59 16.41 11.34 -21.92
N MET A 60 16.27 10.53 -20.85
CA MET A 60 16.56 9.09 -20.88
C MET A 60 15.65 8.33 -21.89
N LEU A 61 14.35 8.56 -21.85
CA LEU A 61 13.38 7.86 -22.72
C LEU A 61 13.53 8.25 -24.21
N GLU A 62 13.94 9.49 -24.46
CA GLU A 62 14.28 9.95 -25.82
C GLU A 62 15.53 9.23 -26.34
N LEU A 63 16.56 9.13 -25.52
CA LEU A 63 17.79 8.39 -25.83
C LEU A 63 17.51 6.90 -26.09
N TYR A 64 16.57 6.30 -25.32
CA TYR A 64 16.13 4.91 -25.47
C TYR A 64 15.16 4.70 -26.64
N ARG A 65 14.81 5.75 -27.38
CA ARG A 65 13.86 5.73 -28.53
C ARG A 65 12.48 5.19 -28.17
N VAL A 66 12.01 5.49 -26.94
CA VAL A 66 10.67 5.09 -26.50
C VAL A 66 9.59 5.92 -27.24
N PRO A 67 8.50 5.32 -27.71
CA PRO A 67 7.41 6.05 -28.39
C PRO A 67 6.81 7.16 -27.52
N GLU A 68 6.40 8.29 -28.16
CA GLU A 68 5.94 9.52 -27.49
C GLU A 68 4.87 9.28 -26.44
N ALA A 69 3.80 8.54 -26.79
CA ALA A 69 2.70 8.26 -25.87
C ALA A 69 3.17 7.56 -24.56
N ARG A 70 4.17 6.68 -24.65
CA ARG A 70 4.75 6.01 -23.50
C ARG A 70 5.69 6.93 -22.72
N ARG A 71 6.42 7.83 -23.42
CA ARG A 71 7.27 8.83 -22.79
C ARG A 71 6.44 9.76 -21.90
N GLU A 72 5.32 10.31 -22.42
CA GLU A 72 4.45 11.19 -21.66
C GLU A 72 3.89 10.51 -20.40
N ALA A 73 3.42 9.28 -20.51
CA ALA A 73 2.94 8.52 -19.37
C ALA A 73 4.02 8.36 -18.27
N MET A 74 5.25 8.00 -18.67
CA MET A 74 6.36 7.84 -17.71
C MET A 74 6.84 9.18 -17.12
N VAL A 75 6.84 10.26 -17.89
CA VAL A 75 7.14 11.61 -17.39
C VAL A 75 6.08 12.05 -16.39
N GLN A 76 4.81 11.69 -16.60
CA GLN A 76 3.74 11.96 -15.64
C GLN A 76 3.97 11.18 -14.33
N ILE A 77 4.33 9.91 -14.40
CA ILE A 77 4.72 9.12 -13.22
C ILE A 77 5.89 9.79 -12.47
N ALA A 78 6.90 10.32 -13.18
CA ALA A 78 8.01 11.04 -12.56
C ALA A 78 7.57 12.33 -11.85
N ARG A 79 6.62 13.08 -12.41
CA ARG A 79 6.01 14.25 -11.76
C ARG A 79 5.30 13.87 -10.47
N GLU A 80 4.49 12.84 -10.53
CA GLU A 80 3.74 12.32 -9.37
C GLU A 80 4.66 11.75 -8.29
N ALA A 81 5.73 11.03 -8.69
CA ALA A 81 6.74 10.51 -7.76
C ALA A 81 7.54 11.62 -7.03
N ARG A 82 7.53 12.86 -7.57
CA ARG A 82 8.14 14.05 -6.95
C ARG A 82 7.16 14.89 -6.14
N GLN A 83 5.86 14.74 -6.37
CA GLN A 83 4.90 15.42 -5.51
C GLN A 83 5.12 14.94 -4.08
N ARG A 84 5.44 15.90 -3.21
CA ARG A 84 5.56 15.63 -1.77
C ARG A 84 4.16 15.36 -1.25
N GLY A 85 3.78 14.09 -1.18
CA GLY A 85 2.54 13.70 -0.54
C GLY A 85 2.51 14.19 0.91
N TRP A 86 1.32 14.50 1.42
CA TRP A 86 1.10 14.96 2.80
C TRP A 86 1.72 14.02 3.85
N TRP A 87 1.89 12.73 3.53
CA TRP A 87 2.53 11.71 4.39
C TRP A 87 4.04 11.91 4.57
N GLN A 88 4.69 12.72 3.74
CA GLN A 88 6.12 13.01 3.92
C GLN A 88 6.42 13.83 5.19
N LYS A 89 5.43 14.46 5.79
CA LYS A 89 5.55 15.07 7.12
C LYS A 89 5.75 14.01 8.23
N PHE A 90 5.46 12.76 7.93
CA PHE A 90 5.58 11.60 8.82
C PHE A 90 6.77 10.70 8.46
N VAL A 91 7.76 11.23 7.74
CA VAL A 91 8.97 10.48 7.31
C VAL A 91 9.77 9.94 8.49
N ASP A 92 9.64 10.59 9.66
CA ASP A 92 10.30 10.17 10.90
C ASP A 92 9.53 9.06 11.64
N VAL A 93 8.35 8.68 11.15
CA VAL A 93 7.63 7.49 11.63
C VAL A 93 8.38 6.28 11.07
N PRO A 94 9.03 5.47 11.91
CA PRO A 94 9.72 4.24 11.49
C PRO A 94 8.75 3.24 10.85
N ASP A 95 9.27 2.14 10.33
CA ASP A 95 8.50 0.95 9.94
C ASP A 95 7.85 1.00 8.53
N GLY A 96 8.51 1.62 7.54
CA GLY A 96 8.05 1.54 6.14
C GLY A 96 6.73 2.27 5.82
N VAL A 97 6.09 2.89 6.83
CA VAL A 97 4.78 3.56 6.69
C VAL A 97 4.70 4.54 5.53
N PRO A 98 5.70 5.40 5.25
CA PRO A 98 5.64 6.32 4.11
C PRO A 98 5.61 5.60 2.76
N ALA A 99 6.27 4.44 2.64
CA ALA A 99 6.24 3.63 1.42
C ALA A 99 4.86 3.00 1.23
N TYR A 100 4.30 2.41 2.28
CA TYR A 100 2.96 1.84 2.29
C TYR A 100 1.89 2.87 1.90
N VAL A 101 1.90 4.06 2.52
CA VAL A 101 0.95 5.14 2.19
C VAL A 101 1.10 5.59 0.74
N GLY A 102 2.32 5.60 0.22
CA GLY A 102 2.57 5.90 -1.19
C GLY A 102 1.95 4.89 -2.15
N LEU A 103 1.98 3.58 -1.81
CA LEU A 103 1.31 2.52 -2.56
C LEU A 103 -0.21 2.66 -2.49
N GLU A 104 -0.73 2.87 -1.28
CA GLU A 104 -2.15 2.99 -1.00
C GLU A 104 -2.81 4.14 -1.77
N VAL A 105 -2.20 5.34 -1.73
CA VAL A 105 -2.72 6.54 -2.43
C VAL A 105 -2.69 6.38 -3.96
N ALA A 106 -1.79 5.56 -4.48
CA ALA A 106 -1.67 5.34 -5.93
C ALA A 106 -2.55 4.21 -6.45
N ALA A 107 -3.07 3.35 -5.57
CA ALA A 107 -3.85 2.19 -5.95
C ALA A 107 -5.23 2.57 -6.50
N THR A 108 -5.72 1.82 -7.47
CA THR A 108 -7.10 1.86 -7.95
C THR A 108 -7.97 0.76 -7.35
N SER A 109 -7.32 -0.27 -6.81
CA SER A 109 -7.97 -1.31 -6.03
C SER A 109 -7.08 -1.75 -4.87
N ILE A 110 -7.68 -2.10 -3.74
CA ILE A 110 -6.99 -2.57 -2.55
C ILE A 110 -7.74 -3.78 -2.01
N ASP A 111 -7.08 -4.93 -2.01
CA ASP A 111 -7.62 -6.17 -1.43
C ASP A 111 -6.88 -6.45 -0.12
N ILE A 112 -7.62 -6.57 0.97
CA ILE A 112 -7.03 -6.74 2.31
C ILE A 112 -7.60 -8.00 2.96
N TYR A 113 -6.72 -8.89 3.40
CA TYR A 113 -7.06 -9.94 4.37
C TYR A 113 -6.39 -9.62 5.71
N MET A 114 -7.20 -9.56 6.78
CA MET A 114 -6.73 -9.27 8.16
C MET A 114 -7.29 -10.28 9.15
N SER A 115 -6.38 -10.89 9.91
CA SER A 115 -6.71 -11.86 10.97
C SER A 115 -6.41 -11.38 12.39
N LEU A 116 -5.74 -10.23 12.54
CA LEU A 116 -5.26 -9.76 13.84
C LEU A 116 -5.93 -8.48 14.33
N ILE A 117 -6.15 -7.53 13.44
CA ILE A 117 -6.70 -6.19 13.73
C ILE A 117 -7.58 -5.72 12.58
N VAL A 118 -8.42 -4.72 12.83
CA VAL A 118 -9.12 -3.98 11.78
C VAL A 118 -8.10 -3.24 10.90
N PRO A 119 -8.21 -3.26 9.55
CA PRO A 119 -7.29 -2.51 8.68
C PRO A 119 -7.34 -1.01 8.96
N ALA A 120 -6.19 -0.34 8.84
CA ALA A 120 -6.02 1.06 9.23
C ALA A 120 -7.01 2.03 8.54
N LEU A 121 -7.42 1.74 7.30
CA LEU A 121 -8.40 2.53 6.56
C LEU A 121 -9.79 2.53 7.18
N LEU A 122 -10.13 1.53 8.01
CA LEU A 122 -11.44 1.36 8.63
C LEU A 122 -11.41 1.52 10.17
N GLN A 123 -10.26 1.93 10.75
CA GLN A 123 -10.14 2.09 12.21
C GLN A 123 -10.75 3.42 12.69
N THR A 124 -11.36 3.39 13.87
CA THR A 124 -11.60 4.62 14.64
C THR A 124 -10.27 5.12 15.27
N ALA A 125 -10.20 6.39 15.64
CA ALA A 125 -9.01 6.95 16.29
C ALA A 125 -8.68 6.24 17.62
N ASP A 126 -9.73 5.91 18.42
CA ASP A 126 -9.55 5.23 19.72
C ASP A 126 -9.08 3.78 19.54
N TYR A 127 -9.62 3.06 18.55
CA TYR A 127 -9.15 1.74 18.20
C TYR A 127 -7.68 1.78 17.75
N ALA A 128 -7.34 2.72 16.86
CA ALA A 128 -5.96 2.93 16.39
C ALA A 128 -5.01 3.21 17.55
N ARG A 129 -5.40 4.08 18.49
CA ARG A 129 -4.64 4.40 19.70
C ARG A 129 -4.40 3.17 20.55
N ALA A 130 -5.43 2.38 20.81
CA ALA A 130 -5.32 1.16 21.60
C ALA A 130 -4.38 0.14 20.95
N VAL A 131 -4.46 -0.06 19.63
CA VAL A 131 -3.55 -0.95 18.89
C VAL A 131 -2.11 -0.45 18.97
N ILE A 132 -1.87 0.84 18.64
CA ILE A 132 -0.52 1.41 18.61
C ILE A 132 0.12 1.34 19.98
N GLY A 133 -0.60 1.71 21.05
CA GLY A 133 -0.10 1.66 22.41
C GLY A 133 0.21 0.23 22.90
N ALA A 134 -0.56 -0.77 22.47
CA ALA A 134 -0.32 -2.16 22.82
C ALA A 134 0.88 -2.76 22.06
N VAL A 135 1.04 -2.41 20.76
CA VAL A 135 2.14 -2.92 19.92
C VAL A 135 3.45 -2.20 20.23
N ARG A 136 3.38 -0.94 20.59
CA ARG A 136 4.55 -0.09 20.87
C ARG A 136 4.42 0.61 22.24
N PRO A 137 4.48 -0.14 23.34
CA PRO A 137 4.37 0.42 24.68
C PRO A 137 5.54 1.34 25.07
N ASP A 138 6.62 1.30 24.32
CA ASP A 138 7.82 2.13 24.45
C ASP A 138 7.64 3.57 23.95
N LEU A 139 6.59 3.85 23.17
CA LEU A 139 6.39 5.16 22.56
C LEU A 139 5.76 6.16 23.54
N PRO A 140 6.22 7.43 23.53
CA PRO A 140 5.54 8.48 24.27
C PRO A 140 4.15 8.77 23.68
N ALA A 141 3.24 9.29 24.50
CA ALA A 141 1.86 9.60 24.09
C ALA A 141 1.78 10.50 22.86
N SER A 142 2.65 11.49 22.74
CA SER A 142 2.73 12.40 21.58
C SER A 142 3.04 11.68 20.26
N GLU A 143 3.87 10.64 20.31
CA GLU A 143 4.19 9.85 19.13
C GLU A 143 3.05 8.89 18.77
N ILE A 144 2.35 8.35 19.77
CA ILE A 144 1.12 7.59 19.57
C ILE A 144 0.07 8.48 18.88
N ASP A 145 -0.14 9.71 19.36
CA ASP A 145 -1.06 10.68 18.78
C ASP A 145 -0.73 10.98 17.32
N ARG A 146 0.53 11.19 17.01
CA ARG A 146 1.01 11.43 15.65
C ARG A 146 0.73 10.25 14.71
N ARG A 147 0.91 9.02 15.18
CA ARG A 147 0.62 7.80 14.41
C ARG A 147 -0.89 7.61 14.22
N VAL A 148 -1.70 7.95 15.22
CA VAL A 148 -3.17 7.98 15.09
C VAL A 148 -3.60 9.01 14.05
N GLU A 149 -3.07 10.23 14.11
CA GLU A 149 -3.33 11.28 13.10
C GLU A 149 -3.02 10.79 11.68
N LEU A 150 -1.87 10.15 11.49
CA LEU A 150 -1.50 9.57 10.21
C LEU A 150 -2.52 8.53 9.72
N ARG A 151 -2.97 7.61 10.60
CA ARG A 151 -3.99 6.60 10.25
C ARG A 151 -5.32 7.24 9.87
N VAL A 152 -5.78 8.22 10.63
CA VAL A 152 -7.03 8.93 10.33
C VAL A 152 -6.93 9.70 9.02
N ARG A 153 -5.80 10.38 8.75
CA ARG A 153 -5.60 11.10 7.48
C ARG A 153 -5.60 10.19 6.26
N ARG A 154 -5.13 8.95 6.39
CA ARG A 154 -5.17 7.97 5.28
C ARG A 154 -6.59 7.65 4.84
N GLN A 155 -7.55 7.69 5.76
CA GLN A 155 -8.96 7.36 5.49
C GLN A 155 -9.62 8.34 4.51
N ALA A 156 -9.10 9.58 4.36
CA ALA A 156 -9.55 10.51 3.35
C ALA A 156 -9.40 9.97 1.90
N LEU A 157 -8.67 8.87 1.72
CA LEU A 157 -8.60 8.14 0.46
C LEU A 157 -9.98 7.62 0.02
N LEU A 158 -10.80 7.23 0.98
CA LEU A 158 -12.16 6.71 0.74
C LEU A 158 -13.20 7.80 0.48
N ASP A 159 -12.85 9.06 0.74
CA ASP A 159 -13.74 10.23 0.56
C ASP A 159 -13.45 10.98 -0.76
N GLN A 160 -12.54 10.47 -1.60
CA GLN A 160 -12.23 11.06 -2.90
C GLN A 160 -13.39 10.91 -3.87
N GLU A 161 -13.44 11.76 -4.89
CA GLU A 161 -14.42 11.67 -5.98
C GLU A 161 -14.35 10.29 -6.70
N ARG A 162 -13.14 9.73 -6.79
CA ARG A 162 -12.87 8.40 -7.34
C ARG A 162 -12.01 7.60 -6.38
N PRO A 163 -12.61 7.05 -5.32
CA PRO A 163 -11.87 6.25 -4.36
C PRO A 163 -11.43 4.93 -4.99
N PRO A 164 -10.37 4.30 -4.50
CA PRO A 164 -10.04 2.94 -4.90
C PRO A 164 -11.16 1.97 -4.51
N SER A 165 -11.36 0.92 -5.29
CA SER A 165 -12.17 -0.22 -4.86
C SER A 165 -11.49 -0.90 -3.69
N LEU A 166 -12.12 -0.92 -2.51
CA LEU A 166 -11.60 -1.53 -1.29
C LEU A 166 -12.38 -2.81 -0.98
N ARG A 167 -11.71 -3.97 -1.06
CA ARG A 167 -12.26 -5.24 -0.60
C ARG A 167 -11.54 -5.68 0.66
N VAL A 168 -12.28 -5.88 1.74
CA VAL A 168 -11.74 -6.27 3.04
C VAL A 168 -12.34 -7.58 3.47
N LEU A 169 -11.50 -8.53 3.76
CA LEU A 169 -11.84 -9.81 4.36
C LEU A 169 -11.27 -9.84 5.78
N LEU A 170 -12.15 -9.83 6.76
CA LEU A 170 -11.80 -9.91 8.18
C LEU A 170 -12.00 -11.33 8.70
N ASP A 171 -11.01 -11.83 9.41
CA ASP A 171 -11.23 -12.98 10.27
C ASP A 171 -12.12 -12.59 11.47
N ASP A 172 -13.07 -13.43 11.87
CA ASP A 172 -14.01 -13.17 12.97
C ASP A 172 -13.28 -12.91 14.32
N THR A 173 -12.08 -13.42 14.50
CA THR A 173 -11.26 -13.16 15.68
C THR A 173 -10.96 -11.67 15.89
N VAL A 174 -10.89 -10.89 14.80
CA VAL A 174 -10.70 -9.43 14.84
C VAL A 174 -11.88 -8.75 15.58
N LEU A 175 -13.10 -9.24 15.36
CA LEU A 175 -14.31 -8.69 15.98
C LEU A 175 -14.48 -9.12 17.44
N ARG A 176 -13.87 -10.23 17.83
CA ARG A 176 -13.94 -10.79 19.19
C ARG A 176 -12.88 -10.23 20.14
N ARG A 177 -11.75 -9.79 19.62
CA ARG A 177 -10.65 -9.24 20.42
C ARG A 177 -11.06 -7.89 21.03
N PRO A 178 -11.05 -7.74 22.38
CA PRO A 178 -11.53 -6.52 23.04
C PRO A 178 -10.49 -5.39 23.02
N VAL A 179 -10.14 -4.92 21.84
CA VAL A 179 -9.16 -3.83 21.65
C VAL A 179 -9.73 -2.53 22.23
N GLY A 180 -9.01 -1.94 23.20
CA GLY A 180 -9.42 -0.70 23.85
C GLY A 180 -10.66 -0.81 24.75
N GLY A 181 -11.21 -2.03 24.90
CA GLY A 181 -12.38 -2.30 25.74
C GLY A 181 -13.73 -2.18 24.99
N PRO A 182 -14.86 -2.45 25.70
CA PRO A 182 -16.18 -2.58 25.09
C PRO A 182 -16.65 -1.34 24.33
N ALA A 183 -16.42 -0.14 24.86
CA ALA A 183 -16.86 1.11 24.26
C ALA A 183 -16.14 1.38 22.93
N VAL A 184 -14.82 1.15 22.89
CA VAL A 184 -13.99 1.31 21.69
C VAL A 184 -14.43 0.30 20.62
N MET A 185 -14.68 -0.96 21.02
CA MET A 185 -15.16 -1.99 20.09
C MET A 185 -16.56 -1.70 19.55
N ALA A 186 -17.47 -1.17 20.37
CA ALA A 186 -18.79 -0.76 19.91
C ALA A 186 -18.71 0.37 18.87
N ALA A 187 -17.88 1.39 19.11
CA ALA A 187 -17.62 2.46 18.15
C ALA A 187 -16.96 1.93 16.86
N GLN A 188 -16.01 1.00 17.00
CA GLN A 188 -15.33 0.38 15.85
C GLN A 188 -16.28 -0.45 14.99
N ARG A 189 -17.17 -1.23 15.57
CA ARG A 189 -18.20 -2.00 14.81
C ARG A 189 -19.15 -1.08 14.05
N ARG A 190 -19.60 0.00 14.68
CA ARG A 190 -20.45 1.00 14.02
C ARG A 190 -19.72 1.59 12.81
N ARG A 191 -18.46 1.97 12.96
CA ARG A 191 -17.62 2.47 11.87
C ARG A 191 -17.50 1.45 10.73
N LEU A 192 -17.30 0.17 11.02
CA LEU A 192 -17.26 -0.88 10.00
C LEU A 192 -18.56 -0.97 9.20
N LEU A 193 -19.71 -0.83 9.86
CA LEU A 193 -21.02 -0.82 9.19
C LEU A 193 -21.23 0.41 8.32
N GLU A 194 -20.80 1.59 8.80
CA GLU A 194 -20.83 2.85 8.03
C GLU A 194 -19.95 2.74 6.78
N ASP A 195 -18.74 2.20 6.92
CA ASP A 195 -17.82 2.03 5.79
C ASP A 195 -18.30 0.93 4.82
N ALA A 196 -18.90 -0.16 5.30
CA ALA A 196 -19.51 -1.20 4.46
C ALA A 196 -20.69 -0.70 3.61
N ALA A 197 -21.35 0.40 4.01
CA ALA A 197 -22.40 1.03 3.22
C ALA A 197 -21.88 1.89 2.06
N ARG A 198 -20.57 2.13 1.96
CA ARG A 198 -19.95 2.90 0.87
C ARG A 198 -19.88 2.06 -0.41
N PRO A 199 -20.25 2.60 -1.58
CA PRO A 199 -20.22 1.84 -2.85
C PRO A 199 -18.82 1.28 -3.23
N ALA A 200 -17.76 1.95 -2.79
CA ALA A 200 -16.38 1.52 -3.10
C ALA A 200 -15.85 0.46 -2.11
N VAL A 201 -16.58 0.12 -1.05
CA VAL A 201 -16.12 -0.78 0.01
C VAL A 201 -16.94 -2.07 0.01
N THR A 202 -16.24 -3.20 -0.06
CA THR A 202 -16.82 -4.53 0.16
C THR A 202 -16.18 -5.11 1.42
N LEU A 203 -16.99 -5.35 2.46
CA LEU A 203 -16.53 -5.92 3.72
C LEU A 203 -17.19 -7.30 3.94
N GLN A 204 -16.34 -8.32 4.09
CA GLN A 204 -16.77 -9.69 4.36
C GLN A 204 -16.05 -10.24 5.59
N VAL A 205 -16.69 -11.14 6.30
CA VAL A 205 -16.14 -11.80 7.49
C VAL A 205 -15.96 -13.28 7.22
N LEU A 206 -14.75 -13.76 7.45
CA LEU A 206 -14.43 -15.18 7.47
C LEU A 206 -14.66 -15.71 8.88
N ARG A 207 -15.58 -16.65 9.03
CA ARG A 207 -15.93 -17.19 10.34
C ARG A 207 -14.88 -18.21 10.82
N THR A 208 -14.64 -18.23 12.11
CA THR A 208 -13.76 -19.21 12.75
C THR A 208 -14.19 -20.66 12.44
N GLU A 209 -15.51 -20.88 12.28
CA GLU A 209 -16.09 -22.19 11.94
C GLU A 209 -15.75 -22.66 10.51
N ALA A 210 -15.22 -21.79 9.65
CA ALA A 210 -14.68 -22.21 8.34
C ALA A 210 -13.48 -23.15 8.46
N GLY A 211 -12.85 -23.23 9.64
CA GLY A 211 -11.72 -24.13 9.89
C GLY A 211 -10.46 -23.68 9.17
N ALA A 212 -9.71 -24.64 8.63
CA ALA A 212 -8.47 -24.34 7.90
C ALA A 212 -8.78 -23.70 6.54
N HIS A 213 -8.05 -22.65 6.21
CA HIS A 213 -8.27 -21.86 5.00
C HIS A 213 -6.94 -21.28 4.43
N ALA A 214 -6.97 -20.80 3.21
CA ALA A 214 -5.78 -20.35 2.48
C ALA A 214 -5.06 -19.12 3.09
N GLY A 215 -5.69 -18.38 4.00
CA GLY A 215 -5.11 -17.19 4.64
C GLY A 215 -4.35 -17.48 5.94
N MET A 216 -4.12 -18.74 6.32
CA MET A 216 -3.48 -19.09 7.60
C MET A 216 -1.99 -18.72 7.66
N ASP A 217 -1.36 -18.43 6.51
CA ASP A 217 0.01 -17.91 6.46
C ASP A 217 0.14 -16.46 6.99
N GLY A 218 -0.97 -15.77 7.20
CA GLY A 218 -1.01 -14.45 7.81
C GLY A 218 -1.71 -13.38 6.97
N PRO A 219 -1.84 -12.16 7.54
CA PRO A 219 -2.49 -11.03 6.89
C PRO A 219 -1.67 -10.48 5.72
N PHE A 220 -2.35 -9.94 4.70
CA PHE A 220 -1.72 -9.29 3.55
C PHE A 220 -2.61 -8.23 2.93
N THR A 221 -1.99 -7.33 2.18
CA THR A 221 -2.67 -6.33 1.36
C THR A 221 -2.16 -6.41 -0.07
N ILE A 222 -3.06 -6.40 -1.05
CA ILE A 222 -2.73 -6.33 -2.47
C ILE A 222 -3.15 -4.95 -2.98
N PHE A 223 -2.19 -4.16 -3.45
CA PHE A 223 -2.43 -2.91 -4.15
C PHE A 223 -2.49 -3.17 -5.65
N GLY A 224 -3.64 -2.87 -6.26
CA GLY A 224 -3.85 -3.01 -7.70
C GLY A 224 -3.79 -1.67 -8.41
N TYR A 225 -3.17 -1.68 -9.59
CA TYR A 225 -2.96 -0.50 -10.43
C TYR A 225 -3.49 -0.74 -11.84
N PRO A 226 -3.75 0.31 -12.65
CA PRO A 226 -4.11 0.13 -14.05
C PRO A 226 -3.01 -0.63 -14.80
N ALA A 227 -3.38 -1.69 -15.53
CA ALA A 227 -2.46 -2.63 -16.18
C ALA A 227 -1.43 -1.95 -17.14
N ALA A 228 -1.75 -0.79 -17.68
CA ALA A 228 -0.85 -0.03 -18.56
C ALA A 228 0.21 0.78 -17.82
N ALA A 229 0.03 1.03 -16.52
CA ALA A 229 0.86 1.98 -15.78
C ALA A 229 1.78 1.28 -14.76
N GLU A 230 1.30 0.27 -14.04
CA GLU A 230 2.03 -0.29 -12.92
C GLU A 230 1.69 -1.77 -12.67
N ARG A 231 2.64 -2.51 -12.09
CA ARG A 231 2.40 -3.87 -11.58
C ARG A 231 1.78 -3.79 -10.18
N ASP A 232 0.93 -4.73 -9.85
CA ASP A 232 0.38 -4.87 -8.52
C ASP A 232 1.47 -5.18 -7.50
N VAL A 233 1.22 -4.80 -6.24
CA VAL A 233 2.16 -4.99 -5.13
C VAL A 233 1.44 -5.68 -3.98
N VAL A 234 2.07 -6.69 -3.41
CA VAL A 234 1.62 -7.29 -2.15
C VAL A 234 2.44 -6.72 -1.01
N ALA A 235 1.77 -6.27 0.04
CA ALA A 235 2.42 -5.86 1.29
C ALA A 235 2.11 -6.87 2.40
N LEU A 236 3.16 -7.30 3.08
CA LEU A 236 3.11 -8.15 4.28
C LEU A 236 3.69 -7.36 5.43
N ASP A 237 2.89 -7.11 6.46
CA ASP A 237 3.34 -6.38 7.65
C ASP A 237 4.02 -7.34 8.64
N SER A 238 5.17 -6.95 9.15
CA SER A 238 5.86 -7.64 10.24
C SER A 238 6.25 -6.68 11.35
N ALA A 239 6.71 -7.21 12.48
CA ALA A 239 7.13 -6.39 13.61
C ALA A 239 8.36 -5.51 13.32
N ALA A 240 9.18 -5.90 12.36
CA ALA A 240 10.43 -5.20 12.02
C ALA A 240 10.28 -4.23 10.84
N ASP A 241 9.55 -4.62 9.79
CA ASP A 241 9.36 -3.83 8.56
C ASP A 241 8.21 -4.44 7.73
N ALA A 242 7.77 -3.75 6.69
CA ALA A 242 6.85 -4.28 5.70
C ALA A 242 7.63 -4.89 4.52
N LEU A 243 7.30 -6.12 4.16
CA LEU A 243 7.81 -6.78 2.96
C LEU A 243 6.89 -6.46 1.78
N TYR A 244 7.48 -5.98 0.68
CA TYR A 244 6.76 -5.69 -0.56
C TYR A 244 7.17 -6.67 -1.64
N LEU A 245 6.18 -7.43 -2.18
CA LEU A 245 6.37 -8.39 -3.26
C LEU A 245 5.80 -7.80 -4.55
N GLU A 246 6.63 -7.70 -5.59
CA GLU A 246 6.30 -7.09 -6.88
C GLU A 246 6.47 -8.09 -8.05
N GLU A 247 7.05 -9.27 -7.78
CA GLU A 247 7.21 -10.29 -8.81
C GLU A 247 5.84 -10.86 -9.23
N PRO A 248 5.58 -11.04 -10.54
CA PRO A 248 4.28 -11.48 -11.04
C PRO A 248 3.79 -12.80 -10.42
N GLU A 249 4.71 -13.72 -10.15
CA GLU A 249 4.39 -15.03 -9.57
C GLU A 249 3.91 -14.89 -8.12
N ASP A 250 4.57 -14.04 -7.32
CA ASP A 250 4.18 -13.78 -5.94
C ASP A 250 2.83 -13.06 -5.89
N VAL A 251 2.64 -12.03 -6.71
CA VAL A 251 1.36 -11.31 -6.80
C VAL A 251 0.24 -12.24 -7.22
N ALA A 252 0.45 -13.08 -8.24
CA ALA A 252 -0.54 -14.06 -8.68
C ALA A 252 -0.88 -15.06 -7.58
N ARG A 253 0.11 -15.50 -6.78
CA ARG A 253 -0.09 -16.38 -5.62
C ARG A 253 -1.02 -15.75 -4.59
N TYR A 254 -0.77 -14.50 -4.15
CA TYR A 254 -1.61 -13.82 -3.16
C TYR A 254 -3.00 -13.47 -3.69
N ARG A 255 -3.12 -13.12 -4.97
CA ARG A 255 -4.43 -12.98 -5.62
C ARG A 255 -5.23 -14.28 -5.57
N ARG A 256 -4.58 -15.42 -5.84
CA ARG A 256 -5.19 -16.73 -5.73
C ARG A 256 -5.62 -17.04 -4.30
N VAL A 257 -4.78 -16.74 -3.30
CA VAL A 257 -5.14 -16.91 -1.89
C VAL A 257 -6.39 -16.09 -1.57
N PHE A 258 -6.44 -14.81 -1.96
CA PHE A 258 -7.61 -13.96 -1.73
C PHE A 258 -8.86 -14.53 -2.40
N GLN A 259 -8.78 -15.01 -3.63
CA GLN A 259 -9.89 -15.64 -4.34
C GLN A 259 -10.39 -16.94 -3.68
N LEU A 260 -9.51 -17.71 -3.06
CA LEU A 260 -9.87 -18.93 -2.33
C LEU A 260 -10.57 -18.61 -0.99
N LEU A 261 -10.33 -17.45 -0.41
CA LEU A 261 -10.95 -17.01 0.84
C LEU A 261 -12.39 -16.48 0.64
N LEU A 262 -12.68 -15.86 -0.52
CA LEU A 262 -13.99 -15.24 -0.77
C LEU A 262 -15.18 -16.21 -0.61
N PRO A 263 -15.18 -17.43 -1.18
CA PRO A 263 -16.31 -18.34 -1.03
C PRO A 263 -16.45 -18.95 0.37
N ALA A 264 -15.40 -18.88 1.20
CA ALA A 264 -15.42 -19.33 2.58
C ALA A 264 -15.91 -18.23 3.55
N ALA A 265 -15.97 -16.99 3.09
CA ALA A 265 -16.47 -15.86 3.86
C ALA A 265 -18.00 -15.72 3.73
N LEU A 266 -18.60 -15.06 4.71
CA LEU A 266 -19.98 -14.62 4.63
C LEU A 266 -20.16 -13.61 3.49
N SER A 267 -21.39 -13.49 2.95
CA SER A 267 -21.74 -12.41 2.05
C SER A 267 -21.55 -11.04 2.74
N PRO A 268 -21.46 -9.93 1.99
CA PRO A 268 -21.40 -8.60 2.59
C PRO A 268 -22.58 -8.33 3.54
N GLU A 269 -23.78 -8.75 3.19
CA GLU A 269 -25.00 -8.58 3.99
C GLU A 269 -24.93 -9.40 5.28
N GLU A 270 -24.61 -10.69 5.20
CA GLU A 270 -24.44 -11.56 6.36
C GLU A 270 -23.30 -11.08 7.27
N SER A 271 -22.25 -10.54 6.69
CA SER A 271 -21.13 -9.95 7.44
C SER A 271 -21.56 -8.71 8.21
N ALA A 272 -22.36 -7.83 7.61
CA ALA A 272 -22.92 -6.66 8.29
C ALA A 272 -23.83 -7.07 9.44
N GLU A 273 -24.68 -8.09 9.24
CA GLU A 273 -25.52 -8.63 10.33
C GLU A 273 -24.66 -9.21 11.47
N LEU A 274 -23.61 -9.96 11.16
CA LEU A 274 -22.69 -10.50 12.17
C LEU A 274 -22.04 -9.39 12.98
N ILE A 275 -21.53 -8.34 12.31
CA ILE A 275 -20.88 -7.18 12.95
C ILE A 275 -21.89 -6.45 13.86
N ALA A 276 -23.13 -6.29 13.43
CA ALA A 276 -24.18 -5.60 14.20
C ALA A 276 -24.58 -6.36 15.47
N ARG A 277 -24.52 -7.69 15.45
CA ARG A 277 -24.90 -8.56 16.60
C ARG A 277 -23.79 -8.70 17.66
N ARG A 278 -22.56 -8.28 17.36
CA ARG A 278 -21.39 -8.38 18.26
C ARG A 278 -21.27 -7.14 19.15
#